data_ea34a29d382606d51826a1939852d085
#
_entry.id   ea34a29d382606d51826a1939852d085
#
_cell.length_a   1.000
_cell.length_b   1.000
_cell.length_c   1.000
_cell.angle_alpha   90.00
_cell.angle_beta   90.00
_cell.angle_gamma   90.00
#
_symmetry.space_group_name_H-M   'P 1'
#
loop_
_entity.id
_entity.type
_entity.pdbx_description
1 polymer ?
#
loop_
_entity_poly.entity_id
_entity_poly.type
_entity_poly.pdbx_seq_one_letter_code
_entity_poly.pdbx_strand_id
1 'polypeptide(L)'
;MKVLLLNPPGQLPYQRDYYCSKVSKAGYLYHPTDLLILSGIIAERHEVMVLDALAESLPPAMALQRIAPFDPDVVISLCGAVSWGEDLPFFVRLKEWKPQLRLMVSGDLVLEGATSFPVEATVVDALLLDFTSTAVLDWLAGERGEMPGVIFRLNGVWSGRCPARDHDIHFTIPVPRHELFPEDLYRFPLLRRRSFATILTDYGCQYHCRFCVTGNLGYKWRPVENVLAELDVLAARGIRELYFNDQTFGLKRERTEALLRAMIARRYEFGWACWSRVDLVDFALLELMRQAGCHTMMFGVEAADRETLLEWGKGFEPAAVTAAMALCRQAGIRTLATFLLGLPGQDRAACLRTIDFSRSCGCDFASFNVPVPRLTTRLRQQALGQGWMKADDVIFDQSGMVTAMGNGILSAAEIMALRRLAVRNFYLRPGYLLRRLFAVRSLSEFVDLMAFGRATVG
;
A
#
# COMPACT_ATOMS: atom_id res chain seq x y z
N MET A 1 29.92 3.11 -2.27
CA MET A 1 29.28 3.37 -3.58
C MET A 1 28.20 4.42 -3.42
N LYS A 2 27.83 5.07 -4.50
CA LYS A 2 26.68 5.98 -4.57
C LYS A 2 25.45 5.23 -5.05
N VAL A 3 24.43 5.15 -4.20
CA VAL A 3 23.19 4.42 -4.48
C VAL A 3 22.03 5.41 -4.58
N LEU A 4 21.32 5.41 -5.70
CA LEU A 4 20.10 6.17 -5.90
C LEU A 4 18.89 5.28 -5.61
N LEU A 5 18.04 5.71 -4.69
CA LEU A 5 16.69 5.18 -4.48
C LEU A 5 15.71 6.00 -5.32
N LEU A 6 15.01 5.37 -6.24
CA LEU A 6 14.25 6.05 -7.27
C LEU A 6 12.78 5.60 -7.31
N ASN A 7 11.85 6.57 -7.18
CA ASN A 7 10.50 6.41 -7.69
C ASN A 7 10.46 7.10 -9.07
N PRO A 8 10.35 6.33 -10.18
CA PRO A 8 10.55 6.90 -11.51
C PRO A 8 9.44 7.88 -11.91
N PRO A 9 9.67 8.74 -12.91
CA PRO A 9 8.67 9.65 -13.44
C PRO A 9 7.40 8.90 -13.88
N GLY A 10 6.28 9.63 -13.93
CA GLY A 10 5.03 9.10 -14.45
C GLY A 10 4.06 10.22 -14.80
N GLN A 11 3.16 9.96 -15.77
CA GLN A 11 2.14 10.92 -16.23
C GLN A 11 0.94 10.96 -15.29
N LEU A 12 0.67 9.86 -14.59
CA LEU A 12 -0.40 9.73 -13.62
C LEU A 12 0.16 9.61 -12.20
N PRO A 13 -0.62 9.93 -11.16
CA PRO A 13 -0.18 9.79 -9.77
C PRO A 13 -0.12 8.32 -9.34
N TYR A 14 0.85 7.59 -9.85
CA TYR A 14 1.05 6.18 -9.52
C TYR A 14 1.47 5.99 -8.08
N GLN A 15 0.88 5.01 -7.41
CA GLN A 15 1.39 4.45 -6.16
C GLN A 15 2.00 3.10 -6.49
N ARG A 16 3.32 3.01 -6.42
CA ARG A 16 4.09 1.80 -6.65
C ARG A 16 4.41 1.18 -5.29
N ASP A 17 3.61 0.22 -4.89
CA ASP A 17 3.79 -0.52 -3.65
C ASP A 17 4.33 -1.93 -3.94
N TYR A 18 5.04 -2.51 -2.98
CA TYR A 18 5.59 -3.87 -3.06
C TYR A 18 4.55 -4.97 -3.31
N TYR A 19 3.28 -4.73 -3.03
CA TYR A 19 2.20 -5.71 -3.20
C TYR A 19 1.19 -5.33 -4.28
N CYS A 20 1.11 -4.06 -4.66
CA CYS A 20 0.24 -3.62 -5.74
C CYS A 20 0.61 -2.22 -6.24
N SER A 21 0.52 -2.04 -7.54
CA SER A 21 0.61 -0.71 -8.15
C SER A 21 -0.76 -0.23 -8.62
N LYS A 22 -1.01 1.08 -8.49
CA LYS A 22 -2.32 1.68 -8.76
C LYS A 22 -2.20 3.15 -9.09
N VAL A 23 -3.19 3.67 -9.81
CA VAL A 23 -3.40 5.11 -9.93
C VAL A 23 -4.11 5.62 -8.67
N SER A 24 -3.62 6.67 -8.07
CA SER A 24 -4.25 7.27 -6.88
C SER A 24 -5.65 7.80 -7.20
N LYS A 25 -6.65 7.39 -6.43
CA LYS A 25 -8.06 7.76 -6.62
C LYS A 25 -8.35 9.26 -6.50
N ALA A 26 -7.53 9.98 -5.74
CA ALA A 26 -7.73 11.40 -5.45
C ALA A 26 -6.42 12.19 -5.59
N GLY A 27 -5.48 11.70 -6.39
CA GLY A 27 -4.22 12.37 -6.67
C GLY A 27 -3.29 12.51 -5.47
N TYR A 28 -3.51 11.77 -4.38
CA TYR A 28 -2.62 11.78 -3.22
C TYR A 28 -1.50 10.74 -3.36
N LEU A 29 -0.36 11.07 -2.81
CA LEU A 29 0.78 10.17 -2.68
C LEU A 29 1.20 10.09 -1.20
N TYR A 30 1.62 8.92 -0.76
CA TYR A 30 2.30 8.74 0.52
C TYR A 30 3.72 8.23 0.26
N HIS A 31 4.57 8.27 1.28
CA HIS A 31 5.98 7.88 1.15
C HIS A 31 6.10 6.47 0.57
N PRO A 32 6.92 6.25 -0.44
CA PRO A 32 7.19 4.93 -0.99
C PRO A 32 7.92 4.08 0.06
N THR A 33 7.16 3.18 0.70
CA THR A 33 7.59 2.44 1.90
C THR A 33 8.82 1.59 1.64
N ASP A 34 8.93 0.98 0.46
CA ASP A 34 10.08 0.19 0.02
C ASP A 34 11.36 1.04 0.06
N LEU A 35 11.33 2.21 -0.60
CA LEU A 35 12.49 3.12 -0.66
C LEU A 35 12.80 3.73 0.70
N LEU A 36 11.76 4.01 1.49
CA LEU A 36 11.91 4.54 2.84
C LEU A 36 12.72 3.58 3.72
N ILE A 37 12.34 2.30 3.74
CA ILE A 37 13.05 1.27 4.53
C ILE A 37 14.45 1.04 3.98
N LEU A 38 14.60 0.92 2.66
CA LEU A 38 15.89 0.75 2.02
C LEU A 38 16.85 1.91 2.29
N SER A 39 16.33 3.12 2.50
CA SER A 39 17.17 4.29 2.81
C SER A 39 17.98 4.10 4.10
N GLY A 40 17.40 3.50 5.13
CA GLY A 40 18.11 3.17 6.37
C GLY A 40 19.11 2.04 6.16
N ILE A 41 18.68 0.95 5.52
CA ILE A 41 19.52 -0.25 5.31
C ILE A 41 20.78 0.11 4.49
N ILE A 42 20.61 0.84 3.39
CA ILE A 42 21.71 1.14 2.47
C ILE A 42 22.66 2.21 3.04
N ALA A 43 22.11 3.18 3.79
CA ALA A 43 22.90 4.25 4.38
C ALA A 43 23.90 3.76 5.46
N GLU A 44 23.79 2.49 5.94
CA GLU A 44 24.80 1.94 6.84
C GLU A 44 26.18 1.80 6.20
N ARG A 45 26.25 1.60 4.87
CA ARG A 45 27.50 1.28 4.16
C ARG A 45 27.74 2.11 2.90
N HIS A 46 26.74 2.85 2.42
CA HIS A 46 26.77 3.55 1.14
C HIS A 46 26.22 4.97 1.25
N GLU A 47 26.68 5.81 0.33
CA GLU A 47 26.10 7.15 0.13
C GLU A 47 24.75 6.99 -0.58
N VAL A 48 23.68 7.57 -0.03
CA VAL A 48 22.32 7.42 -0.52
C VAL A 48 21.75 8.75 -0.96
N MET A 49 21.21 8.78 -2.16
CA MET A 49 20.30 9.81 -2.64
C MET A 49 18.92 9.21 -2.84
N VAL A 50 17.87 9.95 -2.50
CA VAL A 50 16.48 9.61 -2.84
C VAL A 50 15.96 10.59 -3.87
N LEU A 51 15.33 10.10 -4.92
CA LEU A 51 14.58 10.91 -5.87
C LEU A 51 13.19 10.28 -6.08
N ASP A 52 12.17 10.95 -5.56
CA ASP A 52 10.78 10.65 -5.93
C ASP A 52 10.38 11.57 -7.10
N ALA A 53 10.78 11.17 -8.31
CA ALA A 53 10.53 11.97 -9.51
C ALA A 53 9.04 12.09 -9.83
N LEU A 54 8.23 11.11 -9.38
CA LEU A 54 6.79 11.17 -9.51
C LEU A 54 6.18 12.21 -8.57
N ALA A 55 6.54 12.20 -7.29
CA ALA A 55 6.01 13.15 -6.31
C ALA A 55 6.46 14.59 -6.62
N GLU A 56 7.69 14.77 -7.12
CA GLU A 56 8.20 16.03 -7.62
C GLU A 56 7.62 16.44 -9.00
N SER A 57 6.78 15.56 -9.61
CA SER A 57 6.20 15.81 -10.95
C SER A 57 7.24 16.06 -12.03
N LEU A 58 8.41 15.44 -11.94
CA LEU A 58 9.51 15.62 -12.90
C LEU A 58 9.24 14.82 -14.17
N PRO A 59 9.34 15.46 -15.36
CA PRO A 59 9.39 14.71 -16.60
C PRO A 59 10.73 13.93 -16.73
N PRO A 60 10.80 12.88 -17.55
CA PRO A 60 11.96 12.00 -17.65
C PRO A 60 13.31 12.71 -17.88
N ALA A 61 13.32 13.76 -18.71
CA ALA A 61 14.55 14.53 -18.99
C ALA A 61 15.04 15.31 -17.76
N MET A 62 14.11 15.90 -16.99
CA MET A 62 14.44 16.64 -15.77
C MET A 62 14.89 15.69 -14.65
N ALA A 63 14.28 14.50 -14.55
CA ALA A 63 14.73 13.48 -13.61
C ALA A 63 16.18 13.06 -13.89
N LEU A 64 16.57 12.84 -15.15
CA LEU A 64 17.95 12.54 -15.52
C LEU A 64 18.91 13.70 -15.17
N GLN A 65 18.52 14.95 -15.42
CA GLN A 65 19.32 16.14 -15.04
C GLN A 65 19.52 16.21 -13.52
N ARG A 66 18.54 15.80 -12.73
CA ARG A 66 18.62 15.76 -11.26
C ARG A 66 19.53 14.64 -10.77
N ILE A 67 19.56 13.50 -11.47
CA ILE A 67 20.37 12.33 -11.16
C ILE A 67 21.85 12.55 -11.52
N ALA A 68 22.12 13.20 -12.65
CA ALA A 68 23.45 13.31 -13.22
C ALA A 68 24.54 13.86 -12.28
N PRO A 69 24.31 14.93 -11.47
CA PRO A 69 25.32 15.43 -10.54
C PRO A 69 25.68 14.45 -9.41
N PHE A 70 24.76 13.58 -9.03
CA PHE A 70 25.02 12.54 -8.04
C PHE A 70 25.89 11.43 -8.61
N ASP A 71 25.76 11.14 -9.90
CA ASP A 71 26.51 10.11 -10.64
C ASP A 71 26.45 8.73 -9.93
N PRO A 72 25.26 8.11 -9.76
CA PRO A 72 25.12 6.87 -9.02
C PRO A 72 25.84 5.68 -9.67
N ASP A 73 26.42 4.81 -8.84
CA ASP A 73 26.93 3.50 -9.27
C ASP A 73 25.80 2.49 -9.45
N VAL A 74 24.76 2.63 -8.63
CA VAL A 74 23.59 1.74 -8.59
C VAL A 74 22.32 2.57 -8.46
N VAL A 75 21.28 2.17 -9.19
CA VAL A 75 19.91 2.63 -9.00
C VAL A 75 19.07 1.46 -8.48
N ILE A 76 18.36 1.70 -7.37
CA ILE A 76 17.28 0.81 -6.90
C ILE A 76 15.97 1.55 -7.12
N SER A 77 15.19 1.08 -8.09
CA SER A 77 13.98 1.76 -8.55
C SER A 77 12.73 0.98 -8.19
N LEU A 78 11.67 1.71 -7.88
CA LEU A 78 10.33 1.12 -7.91
C LEU A 78 9.92 0.84 -9.35
N CYS A 79 9.10 -0.19 -9.52
CA CYS A 79 8.37 -0.47 -10.76
C CYS A 79 6.96 -0.95 -10.44
N GLY A 80 6.03 -0.71 -11.34
CA GLY A 80 4.64 -1.10 -11.14
C GLY A 80 3.98 -1.67 -12.39
N ALA A 81 3.10 -2.66 -12.23
CA ALA A 81 2.35 -3.22 -13.34
C ALA A 81 1.56 -2.14 -14.09
N VAL A 82 0.96 -1.20 -13.37
CA VAL A 82 0.16 -0.11 -13.97
C VAL A 82 1.01 0.94 -14.68
N SER A 83 2.27 1.11 -14.28
CA SER A 83 3.18 2.14 -14.81
C SER A 83 4.29 1.55 -15.69
N TRP A 84 4.29 0.24 -15.92
CA TRP A 84 5.37 -0.44 -16.63
C TRP A 84 5.69 0.14 -18.01
N GLY A 85 4.64 0.54 -18.74
CA GLY A 85 4.81 1.20 -20.05
C GLY A 85 5.56 2.54 -20.01
N GLU A 86 5.71 3.14 -18.83
CA GLU A 86 6.49 4.37 -18.60
C GLU A 86 7.80 4.06 -17.85
N ASP A 87 7.78 3.10 -16.93
CA ASP A 87 8.94 2.72 -16.12
C ASP A 87 10.07 2.14 -17.00
N LEU A 88 9.76 1.16 -17.87
CA LEU A 88 10.75 0.51 -18.72
C LEU A 88 11.45 1.50 -19.69
N PRO A 89 10.76 2.37 -20.42
CA PRO A 89 11.42 3.39 -21.24
C PRO A 89 12.34 4.32 -20.44
N PHE A 90 12.00 4.64 -19.19
CA PHE A 90 12.89 5.43 -18.33
C PHE A 90 14.13 4.64 -17.91
N PHE A 91 13.99 3.37 -17.60
CA PHE A 91 15.12 2.48 -17.29
C PHE A 91 16.09 2.32 -18.48
N VAL A 92 15.55 2.24 -19.70
CA VAL A 92 16.36 2.25 -20.93
C VAL A 92 17.17 3.53 -21.02
N ARG A 93 16.55 4.70 -20.82
CA ARG A 93 17.26 6.00 -20.83
C ARG A 93 18.35 6.10 -19.76
N LEU A 94 18.15 5.52 -18.56
CA LEU A 94 19.18 5.45 -17.53
C LEU A 94 20.41 4.67 -18.01
N LYS A 95 20.20 3.54 -18.69
CA LYS A 95 21.28 2.72 -19.24
C LYS A 95 21.95 3.36 -20.48
N GLU A 96 21.20 4.08 -21.30
CA GLU A 96 21.75 4.86 -22.42
C GLU A 96 22.66 5.98 -21.89
N TRP A 97 22.23 6.67 -20.83
CA TRP A 97 23.02 7.73 -20.18
C TRP A 97 24.27 7.18 -19.49
N LYS A 98 24.18 6.04 -18.79
CA LYS A 98 25.30 5.40 -18.08
C LYS A 98 25.24 3.88 -18.27
N PRO A 99 25.87 3.33 -19.34
CA PRO A 99 25.77 1.88 -19.66
C PRO A 99 26.25 0.94 -18.55
N GLN A 100 27.23 1.35 -17.74
CA GLN A 100 27.74 0.58 -16.61
C GLN A 100 26.89 0.67 -15.35
N LEU A 101 25.85 1.52 -15.32
CA LEU A 101 24.94 1.68 -14.19
C LEU A 101 24.28 0.32 -13.85
N ARG A 102 24.35 -0.09 -12.61
CA ARG A 102 23.62 -1.27 -12.14
C ARG A 102 22.19 -0.88 -11.75
N LEU A 103 21.21 -1.59 -12.26
CA LEU A 103 19.79 -1.32 -12.02
C LEU A 103 19.10 -2.50 -11.33
N MET A 104 18.62 -2.28 -10.11
CA MET A 104 17.74 -3.19 -9.38
C MET A 104 16.33 -2.60 -9.34
N VAL A 105 15.30 -3.44 -9.41
CA VAL A 105 13.91 -2.99 -9.31
C VAL A 105 13.16 -3.72 -8.19
N SER A 106 12.23 -3.01 -7.54
CA SER A 106 11.30 -3.50 -6.53
C SER A 106 9.87 -3.07 -6.89
N GLY A 107 8.87 -3.78 -6.39
CA GLY A 107 7.46 -3.49 -6.62
C GLY A 107 6.64 -4.73 -6.96
N ASP A 108 5.39 -4.56 -7.34
CA ASP A 108 4.46 -5.67 -7.55
C ASP A 108 4.79 -6.57 -8.75
N LEU A 109 5.50 -6.05 -9.75
CA LEU A 109 5.96 -6.84 -10.90
C LEU A 109 7.00 -7.92 -10.55
N VAL A 110 7.73 -7.76 -9.43
CA VAL A 110 8.77 -8.72 -9.03
C VAL A 110 8.26 -9.81 -8.07
N LEU A 111 6.99 -9.77 -7.66
CA LEU A 111 6.44 -10.65 -6.62
C LEU A 111 6.54 -12.15 -6.92
N GLU A 112 6.45 -12.53 -8.20
CA GLU A 112 6.57 -13.92 -8.65
C GLU A 112 8.01 -14.28 -9.07
N GLY A 113 8.94 -13.37 -8.87
CA GLY A 113 10.34 -13.53 -9.25
C GLY A 113 10.58 -13.44 -10.76
N ALA A 114 11.67 -14.07 -11.21
CA ALA A 114 12.13 -13.94 -12.59
C ALA A 114 11.21 -14.61 -13.65
N THR A 115 10.40 -15.59 -13.24
CA THR A 115 9.56 -16.37 -14.18
C THR A 115 8.40 -15.56 -14.76
N SER A 116 7.92 -14.57 -14.02
CA SER A 116 6.82 -13.68 -14.45
C SER A 116 7.30 -12.26 -14.77
N PHE A 117 8.57 -11.96 -14.57
CA PHE A 117 9.13 -10.65 -14.88
C PHE A 117 9.25 -10.45 -16.40
N PRO A 118 8.86 -9.28 -16.95
CA PRO A 118 8.85 -9.05 -18.39
C PRO A 118 10.18 -9.33 -19.08
N VAL A 119 10.15 -10.15 -20.13
CA VAL A 119 11.37 -10.60 -20.85
C VAL A 119 12.08 -9.46 -21.57
N GLU A 120 11.34 -8.43 -21.98
CA GLU A 120 11.86 -7.23 -22.64
C GLU A 120 12.70 -6.33 -21.70
N ALA A 121 12.60 -6.54 -20.40
CA ALA A 121 13.34 -5.77 -19.40
C ALA A 121 14.82 -6.17 -19.31
N THR A 122 15.53 -6.20 -20.43
CA THR A 122 16.94 -6.61 -20.53
C THR A 122 17.89 -5.68 -19.80
N VAL A 123 17.48 -4.43 -19.60
CA VAL A 123 18.24 -3.37 -18.89
C VAL A 123 18.24 -3.53 -17.37
N VAL A 124 17.40 -4.40 -16.82
CA VAL A 124 17.31 -4.66 -15.37
C VAL A 124 18.31 -5.74 -14.99
N ASP A 125 19.17 -5.44 -14.00
CA ASP A 125 20.24 -6.33 -13.54
C ASP A 125 19.81 -7.21 -12.36
N ALA A 126 18.86 -6.72 -11.52
CA ALA A 126 18.39 -7.46 -10.35
C ALA A 126 16.95 -7.10 -9.95
N LEU A 127 16.29 -8.03 -9.28
CA LEU A 127 14.96 -7.93 -8.69
C LEU A 127 15.07 -8.01 -7.17
N LEU A 128 14.47 -7.08 -6.46
CA LEU A 128 14.38 -7.07 -5.00
C LEU A 128 12.96 -7.44 -4.58
N LEU A 129 12.80 -8.64 -4.06
CA LEU A 129 11.50 -9.20 -3.65
C LEU A 129 11.20 -8.95 -2.16
N ASP A 130 12.23 -8.62 -1.38
CA ASP A 130 12.12 -8.35 0.05
C ASP A 130 13.00 -7.16 0.46
N PHE A 131 12.41 -5.99 0.44
CA PHE A 131 13.08 -4.73 0.82
C PHE A 131 13.34 -4.59 2.32
N THR A 132 12.85 -5.51 3.14
CA THR A 132 13.11 -5.52 4.59
C THR A 132 14.35 -6.34 4.96
N SER A 133 14.97 -7.00 3.97
CA SER A 133 16.15 -7.82 4.13
C SER A 133 17.44 -7.05 3.87
N THR A 134 18.51 -7.40 4.58
CA THR A 134 19.85 -6.88 4.31
C THR A 134 20.54 -7.52 3.10
N ALA A 135 19.91 -8.52 2.45
CA ALA A 135 20.45 -9.17 1.25
C ALA A 135 20.76 -8.21 0.09
N VAL A 136 20.11 -7.05 0.06
CA VAL A 136 20.44 -5.97 -0.86
C VAL A 136 21.90 -5.49 -0.69
N LEU A 137 22.44 -5.47 0.52
CA LEU A 137 23.82 -5.07 0.82
C LEU A 137 24.83 -6.07 0.26
N ASP A 138 24.50 -7.37 0.30
CA ASP A 138 25.35 -8.43 -0.24
C ASP A 138 25.44 -8.33 -1.77
N TRP A 139 24.30 -8.07 -2.42
CA TRP A 139 24.28 -7.81 -3.87
C TRP A 139 25.07 -6.53 -4.24
N LEU A 140 24.95 -5.46 -3.45
CA LEU A 140 25.73 -4.23 -3.63
C LEU A 140 27.23 -4.51 -3.50
N ALA A 141 27.64 -5.33 -2.53
CA ALA A 141 29.02 -5.75 -2.33
C ALA A 141 29.57 -6.61 -3.48
N GLY A 142 28.73 -7.05 -4.39
CA GLY A 142 29.14 -7.87 -5.53
C GLY A 142 29.07 -9.38 -5.27
N GLU A 143 28.46 -9.80 -4.17
CA GLU A 143 28.19 -11.21 -3.90
C GLU A 143 27.42 -11.86 -5.05
N ARG A 144 27.70 -13.13 -5.30
CA ARG A 144 27.09 -13.95 -6.36
C ARG A 144 26.51 -15.27 -5.83
N GLY A 145 26.48 -15.42 -4.51
CA GLY A 145 25.89 -16.56 -3.81
C GLY A 145 24.36 -16.49 -3.73
N GLU A 146 23.76 -17.40 -2.96
CA GLU A 146 22.34 -17.35 -2.65
C GLU A 146 22.03 -16.18 -1.72
N MET A 147 21.20 -15.28 -2.19
CA MET A 147 20.70 -14.11 -1.44
C MET A 147 19.17 -14.19 -1.39
N PRO A 148 18.57 -14.70 -0.31
CA PRO A 148 17.11 -14.80 -0.21
C PRO A 148 16.45 -13.44 -0.38
N GLY A 149 15.51 -13.35 -1.33
CA GLY A 149 14.82 -12.11 -1.66
C GLY A 149 15.50 -11.23 -2.71
N VAL A 150 16.65 -11.64 -3.26
CA VAL A 150 17.29 -11.00 -4.40
C VAL A 150 17.47 -12.00 -5.53
N ILE A 151 16.99 -11.65 -6.71
CA ILE A 151 17.22 -12.38 -7.96
C ILE A 151 18.02 -11.45 -8.88
N PHE A 152 19.09 -11.93 -9.48
CA PHE A 152 19.97 -11.10 -10.31
C PHE A 152 20.41 -11.81 -11.59
N ARG A 153 20.84 -11.05 -12.58
CA ARG A 153 21.37 -11.62 -13.83
C ARG A 153 22.84 -12.02 -13.67
N LEU A 154 23.12 -13.27 -13.99
CA LEU A 154 24.48 -13.81 -14.12
C LEU A 154 24.66 -14.35 -15.53
N ASN A 155 25.54 -13.75 -16.34
CA ASN A 155 25.76 -14.13 -17.74
C ASN A 155 24.46 -14.13 -18.58
N GLY A 156 23.57 -13.16 -18.34
CA GLY A 156 22.29 -13.04 -19.05
C GLY A 156 21.15 -13.93 -18.52
N VAL A 157 21.43 -14.82 -17.56
CA VAL A 157 20.44 -15.74 -16.96
C VAL A 157 20.08 -15.25 -15.55
N TRP A 158 18.79 -15.34 -15.19
CA TRP A 158 18.33 -15.05 -13.84
C TRP A 158 18.82 -16.13 -12.87
N SER A 159 19.44 -15.68 -11.76
CA SER A 159 19.95 -16.50 -10.66
C SER A 159 19.51 -15.90 -9.34
N GLY A 160 19.42 -16.71 -8.30
CA GLY A 160 18.99 -16.28 -6.98
C GLY A 160 17.74 -17.02 -6.52
N ARG A 161 17.23 -16.65 -5.34
CA ARG A 161 16.13 -17.35 -4.68
C ARG A 161 15.06 -16.39 -4.20
N CYS A 162 13.79 -16.77 -4.41
CA CYS A 162 12.68 -16.09 -3.76
C CYS A 162 12.81 -16.17 -2.24
N PRO A 163 12.37 -15.15 -1.50
CA PRO A 163 12.39 -15.20 -0.05
C PRO A 163 11.50 -16.34 0.45
N ALA A 164 11.87 -16.92 1.59
CA ALA A 164 10.98 -17.82 2.30
C ALA A 164 9.71 -17.01 2.68
N ARG A 165 8.56 -17.61 2.45
CA ARG A 165 7.26 -17.01 2.81
C ARG A 165 6.85 -17.50 4.19
N ASP A 166 7.78 -17.36 5.14
CA ASP A 166 7.55 -17.76 6.52
C ASP A 166 6.50 -16.88 7.17
N HIS A 167 5.82 -17.46 8.13
CA HIS A 167 4.84 -16.72 8.94
C HIS A 167 5.40 -16.60 10.36
N ASP A 168 5.19 -15.40 10.93
CA ASP A 168 5.45 -15.13 12.33
C ASP A 168 6.92 -15.04 12.73
N ILE A 169 7.78 -14.55 11.85
CA ILE A 169 9.16 -14.20 12.18
C ILE A 169 9.30 -12.70 12.46
N HIS A 170 10.29 -12.33 13.26
CA HIS A 170 10.62 -10.92 13.45
C HIS A 170 11.74 -10.48 12.49
N PHE A 171 11.74 -9.21 12.15
CA PHE A 171 12.81 -8.56 11.43
C PHE A 171 13.15 -7.21 12.08
N THR A 172 14.38 -6.76 11.91
CA THR A 172 14.82 -5.44 12.34
C THR A 172 15.41 -4.68 11.18
N ILE A 173 15.23 -3.38 11.17
CA ILE A 173 15.81 -2.48 10.19
C ILE A 173 16.53 -1.34 10.92
N PRO A 174 17.58 -0.77 10.36
CA PRO A 174 18.09 0.53 10.76
C PRO A 174 17.00 1.59 10.64
N VAL A 175 17.07 2.65 11.42
CA VAL A 175 16.09 3.74 11.31
C VAL A 175 16.11 4.31 9.90
N PRO A 176 14.95 4.35 9.21
CA PRO A 176 14.86 4.93 7.87
C PRO A 176 15.29 6.40 7.84
N ARG A 177 15.88 6.82 6.74
CA ARG A 177 16.37 8.18 6.53
C ARG A 177 15.23 9.10 6.07
N HIS A 178 14.24 9.32 6.98
CA HIS A 178 13.06 10.13 6.70
C HIS A 178 13.40 11.55 6.19
N GLU A 179 14.55 12.09 6.56
CA GLU A 179 15.00 13.40 6.09
C GLU A 179 15.31 13.48 4.59
N LEU A 180 15.46 12.32 3.93
CA LEU A 180 15.67 12.26 2.48
C LEU A 180 14.35 12.34 1.69
N PHE A 181 13.20 12.32 2.37
CA PHE A 181 11.87 12.39 1.78
C PHE A 181 11.20 13.71 2.17
N PRO A 182 11.11 14.70 1.25
CA PRO A 182 10.50 16.00 1.52
C PRO A 182 9.03 15.85 1.92
N GLU A 183 8.66 16.33 3.11
CA GLU A 183 7.34 16.12 3.72
C GLU A 183 6.19 16.79 2.96
N ASP A 184 6.45 17.86 2.24
CA ASP A 184 5.48 18.65 1.48
C ASP A 184 5.02 17.97 0.19
N LEU A 185 5.76 16.98 -0.30
CA LEU A 185 5.42 16.21 -1.50
C LEU A 185 4.33 15.16 -1.26
N TYR A 186 4.12 14.78 0.00
CA TYR A 186 3.24 13.67 0.33
C TYR A 186 1.95 14.14 0.99
N ARG A 187 0.88 13.41 0.70
CA ARG A 187 -0.42 13.69 1.28
C ARG A 187 -1.22 12.40 1.44
N PHE A 188 -1.90 12.28 2.58
CA PHE A 188 -2.84 11.20 2.81
C PHE A 188 -4.15 11.77 3.42
N PRO A 189 -5.29 11.67 2.72
CA PRO A 189 -6.50 12.42 3.07
C PRO A 189 -7.13 12.06 4.42
N LEU A 190 -6.77 10.91 5.00
CA LEU A 190 -7.31 10.45 6.29
C LEU A 190 -6.51 10.94 7.48
N LEU A 191 -5.37 11.57 7.26
CA LEU A 191 -4.55 12.19 8.29
C LEU A 191 -5.08 13.60 8.63
N ARG A 192 -4.74 14.07 9.81
CA ARG A 192 -5.17 15.38 10.33
C ARG A 192 -4.20 16.49 9.96
N ARG A 193 -2.94 16.14 9.72
CA ARG A 193 -1.87 17.10 9.40
C ARG A 193 -1.28 16.75 8.03
N ARG A 194 -0.77 17.77 7.34
CA ARG A 194 -0.13 17.58 6.02
C ARG A 194 1.24 16.95 6.14
N SER A 195 2.08 17.45 7.07
CA SER A 195 3.36 16.85 7.37
C SER A 195 3.14 15.58 8.21
N PHE A 196 3.59 14.45 7.72
CA PHE A 196 3.47 13.15 8.37
C PHE A 196 4.63 12.23 7.98
N ALA A 197 4.84 11.17 8.75
CA ALA A 197 5.73 10.09 8.39
C ALA A 197 4.96 8.79 8.17
N THR A 198 5.45 7.97 7.24
CA THR A 198 4.96 6.60 7.02
C THR A 198 5.82 5.63 7.83
N ILE A 199 5.19 4.71 8.54
CA ILE A 199 5.83 3.68 9.36
C ILE A 199 5.35 2.32 8.87
N LEU A 200 6.26 1.34 8.78
CA LEU A 200 5.93 -0.07 8.61
C LEU A 200 6.36 -0.82 9.86
N THR A 201 5.40 -1.43 10.56
CA THR A 201 5.70 -2.26 11.74
C THR A 201 5.56 -3.73 11.44
N ASP A 202 4.73 -4.09 10.47
CA ASP A 202 4.46 -5.45 10.01
C ASP A 202 4.55 -5.53 8.49
N TYR A 203 5.17 -6.60 7.97
CA TYR A 203 5.26 -6.90 6.55
C TYR A 203 4.37 -8.10 6.21
N GLY A 204 3.57 -7.98 5.14
CA GLY A 204 2.68 -9.05 4.71
C GLY A 204 1.43 -9.20 5.60
N CYS A 205 0.80 -10.38 5.57
CA CYS A 205 -0.43 -10.64 6.31
C CYS A 205 -0.60 -12.15 6.59
N GLN A 206 -1.13 -12.51 7.76
CA GLN A 206 -1.43 -13.90 8.10
C GLN A 206 -2.70 -14.44 7.44
N TYR A 207 -3.57 -13.55 6.93
CA TYR A 207 -4.82 -13.96 6.33
C TYR A 207 -4.66 -14.24 4.85
N HIS A 208 -5.43 -15.23 4.36
CA HIS A 208 -5.38 -15.69 2.97
C HIS A 208 -6.68 -15.34 2.22
N CYS A 209 -7.04 -14.05 2.24
CA CYS A 209 -8.17 -13.57 1.43
C CYS A 209 -7.91 -13.85 -0.05
N ARG A 210 -8.83 -14.54 -0.72
CA ARG A 210 -8.63 -15.14 -2.07
C ARG A 210 -8.42 -14.13 -3.20
N PHE A 211 -8.73 -12.85 -2.96
CA PHE A 211 -8.51 -11.75 -3.89
C PHE A 211 -7.25 -10.92 -3.58
N CYS A 212 -6.57 -11.20 -2.46
CA CYS A 212 -5.47 -10.38 -1.95
C CYS A 212 -4.12 -11.08 -2.13
N VAL A 213 -3.09 -10.34 -2.50
CA VAL A 213 -1.73 -10.86 -2.68
C VAL A 213 -0.97 -10.94 -1.37
N THR A 214 -1.31 -10.11 -0.37
CA THR A 214 -0.49 -9.92 0.83
C THR A 214 -0.36 -11.17 1.70
N GLY A 215 -1.38 -12.02 1.73
CA GLY A 215 -1.32 -13.33 2.39
C GLY A 215 -0.32 -14.31 1.75
N ASN A 216 0.07 -14.05 0.50
CA ASN A 216 1.06 -14.86 -0.22
C ASN A 216 2.51 -14.37 -0.01
N LEU A 217 2.70 -13.27 0.72
CA LEU A 217 4.03 -12.69 1.00
C LEU A 217 4.66 -13.22 2.29
N GLY A 218 3.93 -14.03 3.06
CA GLY A 218 4.28 -14.37 4.43
C GLY A 218 3.89 -13.26 5.41
N TYR A 219 4.36 -13.38 6.65
CA TYR A 219 4.12 -12.38 7.69
C TYR A 219 5.35 -12.22 8.58
N LYS A 220 5.83 -10.98 8.68
CA LYS A 220 6.97 -10.60 9.54
C LYS A 220 6.61 -9.36 10.35
N TRP A 221 7.19 -9.22 11.53
CA TRP A 221 6.92 -8.09 12.42
C TRP A 221 8.21 -7.54 13.03
N ARG A 222 8.21 -6.24 13.33
CA ARG A 222 9.34 -5.56 14.00
C ARG A 222 9.18 -5.62 15.49
N PRO A 223 10.24 -5.92 16.26
CA PRO A 223 10.25 -5.78 17.72
C PRO A 223 9.90 -4.37 18.16
N VAL A 224 9.26 -4.25 19.31
CA VAL A 224 8.80 -2.96 19.86
C VAL A 224 9.94 -1.93 19.91
N GLU A 225 11.10 -2.31 20.41
CA GLU A 225 12.26 -1.41 20.54
C GLU A 225 12.79 -0.92 19.19
N ASN A 226 12.70 -1.74 18.15
CA ASN A 226 13.10 -1.34 16.81
C ASN A 226 12.14 -0.29 16.21
N VAL A 227 10.83 -0.40 16.50
CA VAL A 227 9.84 0.62 16.10
C VAL A 227 10.03 1.89 16.91
N LEU A 228 10.24 1.78 18.23
CA LEU A 228 10.42 2.94 19.12
C LEU A 228 11.65 3.77 18.77
N ALA A 229 12.75 3.12 18.32
CA ALA A 229 13.93 3.84 17.87
C ALA A 229 13.62 4.77 16.68
N GLU A 230 12.78 4.34 15.75
CA GLU A 230 12.31 5.17 14.64
C GLU A 230 11.38 6.29 15.13
N LEU A 231 10.43 5.97 16.03
CA LEU A 231 9.51 6.96 16.59
C LEU A 231 10.24 8.06 17.39
N ASP A 232 11.31 7.71 18.12
CA ASP A 232 12.15 8.70 18.84
C ASP A 232 12.77 9.71 17.87
N VAL A 233 13.32 9.24 16.75
CA VAL A 233 13.89 10.12 15.71
C VAL A 233 12.81 11.02 15.11
N LEU A 234 11.64 10.49 14.79
CA LEU A 234 10.53 11.28 14.24
C LEU A 234 10.00 12.33 15.24
N ALA A 235 9.89 11.96 16.51
CA ALA A 235 9.49 12.89 17.56
C ALA A 235 10.50 14.03 17.71
N ALA A 236 11.81 13.72 17.71
CA ALA A 236 12.89 14.69 17.76
C ALA A 236 12.89 15.65 16.56
N ARG A 237 12.50 15.18 15.38
CA ARG A 237 12.32 15.99 14.17
C ARG A 237 11.05 16.86 14.19
N GLY A 238 10.22 16.75 15.20
CA GLY A 238 8.97 17.51 15.31
C GLY A 238 7.80 16.96 14.51
N ILE A 239 7.89 15.76 13.95
CA ILE A 239 6.75 15.08 13.33
C ILE A 239 5.65 14.88 14.37
N ARG A 240 4.40 15.09 13.97
CA ARG A 240 3.23 14.97 14.85
C ARG A 240 2.11 14.13 14.25
N GLU A 241 2.34 13.54 13.08
CA GLU A 241 1.34 12.72 12.39
C GLU A 241 2.01 11.51 11.77
N LEU A 242 1.40 10.31 11.91
CA LEU A 242 1.94 9.07 11.38
C LEU A 242 0.88 8.34 10.55
N TYR A 243 1.34 7.65 9.52
CA TYR A 243 0.59 6.64 8.80
C TYR A 243 1.27 5.28 9.00
N PHE A 244 0.65 4.40 9.78
CA PHE A 244 1.08 3.00 9.86
C PHE A 244 0.60 2.27 8.61
N ASN A 245 1.53 1.98 7.71
CA ASN A 245 1.25 1.35 6.40
C ASN A 245 1.28 -0.20 6.48
N ASP A 246 1.03 -0.73 7.64
CA ASP A 246 0.85 -2.17 7.83
C ASP A 246 -0.40 -2.64 7.08
N GLN A 247 -0.34 -3.84 6.51
CA GLN A 247 -1.51 -4.41 5.83
C GLN A 247 -2.65 -4.74 6.83
N THR A 248 -2.28 -5.04 8.06
CA THR A 248 -3.22 -5.28 9.15
C THR A 248 -2.56 -4.99 10.49
N PHE A 249 -2.67 -3.75 10.96
CA PHE A 249 -2.17 -3.37 12.28
C PHE A 249 -2.92 -4.12 13.38
N GLY A 250 -2.21 -4.67 14.36
CA GLY A 250 -2.81 -5.38 15.48
C GLY A 250 -2.81 -6.89 15.38
N LEU A 251 -2.21 -7.49 14.34
CA LEU A 251 -2.13 -8.95 14.18
C LEU A 251 -1.51 -9.65 15.39
N LYS A 252 -0.42 -9.11 15.92
CA LYS A 252 0.25 -9.59 17.14
C LYS A 252 -0.26 -8.79 18.34
N ARG A 253 -1.34 -9.25 18.96
CA ARG A 253 -2.03 -8.55 20.04
C ARG A 253 -1.08 -8.07 21.14
N GLU A 254 -0.32 -8.98 21.76
CA GLU A 254 0.58 -8.67 22.87
C GLU A 254 1.67 -7.66 22.48
N ARG A 255 2.28 -7.85 21.31
CA ARG A 255 3.28 -6.92 20.78
C ARG A 255 2.67 -5.54 20.51
N THR A 256 1.45 -5.50 19.95
CA THR A 256 0.74 -4.24 19.67
C THR A 256 0.43 -3.49 20.94
N GLU A 257 -0.09 -4.17 21.97
CA GLU A 257 -0.33 -3.54 23.27
C GLU A 257 0.96 -3.04 23.92
N ALA A 258 2.06 -3.81 23.83
CA ALA A 258 3.36 -3.39 24.35
C ALA A 258 3.87 -2.11 23.64
N LEU A 259 3.74 -2.05 22.29
CA LEU A 259 4.09 -0.85 21.53
C LEU A 259 3.24 0.37 21.96
N LEU A 260 1.92 0.21 22.05
CA LEU A 260 1.01 1.29 22.39
C LEU A 260 1.27 1.81 23.83
N ARG A 261 1.50 0.91 24.80
CA ARG A 261 1.87 1.28 26.16
C ARG A 261 3.19 2.04 26.22
N ALA A 262 4.17 1.61 25.43
CA ALA A 262 5.47 2.27 25.33
C ALA A 262 5.33 3.67 24.71
N MET A 263 4.50 3.82 23.65
CA MET A 263 4.20 5.13 23.05
C MET A 263 3.56 6.09 24.07
N ILE A 264 2.62 5.61 24.86
CA ILE A 264 1.96 6.41 25.93
C ILE A 264 2.98 6.78 27.00
N ALA A 265 3.79 5.83 27.48
CA ALA A 265 4.80 6.07 28.52
C ALA A 265 5.85 7.10 28.10
N ARG A 266 6.24 7.11 26.82
CA ARG A 266 7.16 8.10 26.22
C ARG A 266 6.47 9.44 25.93
N ARG A 267 5.15 9.54 26.13
CA ARG A 267 4.35 10.75 25.92
C ARG A 267 4.51 11.34 24.52
N TYR A 268 4.54 10.47 23.51
CA TYR A 268 4.55 10.95 22.14
C TYR A 268 3.27 11.71 21.81
N GLU A 269 3.42 12.83 21.11
CA GLU A 269 2.29 13.66 20.65
C GLU A 269 1.85 13.33 19.23
N PHE A 270 1.97 12.08 18.83
CA PHE A 270 1.56 11.65 17.51
C PHE A 270 0.04 11.49 17.40
N GLY A 271 -0.56 12.05 16.33
CA GLY A 271 -1.80 11.56 15.78
C GLY A 271 -1.50 10.49 14.72
N TRP A 272 -2.35 9.47 14.55
CA TRP A 272 -2.07 8.47 13.54
C TRP A 272 -3.28 7.71 13.02
N ALA A 273 -3.10 7.11 11.84
CA ALA A 273 -4.06 6.25 11.18
C ALA A 273 -3.42 4.91 10.77
N CYS A 274 -4.22 3.83 10.69
CA CYS A 274 -3.76 2.50 10.27
C CYS A 274 -4.86 1.70 9.58
N TRP A 275 -4.45 0.65 8.85
CA TRP A 275 -5.32 -0.43 8.40
C TRP A 275 -5.43 -1.52 9.46
N SER A 276 -6.61 -2.13 9.58
CA SER A 276 -6.83 -3.28 10.46
C SER A 276 -8.01 -4.13 9.98
N ARG A 277 -8.37 -5.14 10.76
CA ARG A 277 -9.54 -5.99 10.53
C ARG A 277 -10.55 -5.81 11.66
N VAL A 278 -11.82 -5.96 11.32
CA VAL A 278 -12.94 -5.77 12.28
C VAL A 278 -12.95 -6.80 13.40
N ASP A 279 -12.42 -7.99 13.15
CA ASP A 279 -12.35 -9.11 14.10
C ASP A 279 -11.11 -9.08 15.02
N LEU A 280 -10.24 -8.09 14.88
CA LEU A 280 -9.05 -7.90 15.74
C LEU A 280 -9.25 -6.85 16.83
N VAL A 281 -10.35 -6.11 16.81
CA VAL A 281 -10.56 -4.99 17.73
C VAL A 281 -11.60 -5.29 18.80
N ASP A 282 -11.30 -4.89 20.00
CA ASP A 282 -12.20 -4.78 21.13
C ASP A 282 -12.07 -3.40 21.77
N PHE A 283 -12.95 -3.07 22.71
CA PHE A 283 -12.96 -1.74 23.32
C PHE A 283 -11.66 -1.43 24.06
N ALA A 284 -11.07 -2.40 24.75
CA ALA A 284 -9.82 -2.21 25.51
C ALA A 284 -8.64 -1.86 24.59
N LEU A 285 -8.51 -2.56 23.45
CA LEU A 285 -7.49 -2.22 22.47
C LEU A 285 -7.73 -0.85 21.84
N LEU A 286 -8.96 -0.55 21.46
CA LEU A 286 -9.31 0.72 20.83
C LEU A 286 -9.07 1.91 21.78
N GLU A 287 -9.36 1.74 23.08
CA GLU A 287 -9.05 2.75 24.08
C GLU A 287 -7.55 2.97 24.22
N LEU A 288 -6.75 1.90 24.27
CA LEU A 288 -5.30 1.98 24.31
C LEU A 288 -4.74 2.64 23.03
N MET A 289 -5.26 2.28 21.87
CA MET A 289 -4.91 2.90 20.58
C MET A 289 -5.24 4.40 20.60
N ARG A 290 -6.41 4.77 21.11
CA ARG A 290 -6.83 6.18 21.22
C ARG A 290 -5.91 6.97 22.15
N GLN A 291 -5.52 6.41 23.28
CA GLN A 291 -4.56 7.01 24.22
C GLN A 291 -3.18 7.19 23.58
N ALA A 292 -2.75 6.24 22.75
CA ALA A 292 -1.51 6.32 21.97
C ALA A 292 -1.61 7.25 20.74
N GLY A 293 -2.78 7.90 20.51
CA GLY A 293 -2.97 8.90 19.45
C GLY A 293 -3.70 8.42 18.19
N CYS A 294 -4.18 7.17 18.13
CA CYS A 294 -4.98 6.72 17.00
C CYS A 294 -6.26 7.55 16.85
N HIS A 295 -6.49 8.03 15.65
CA HIS A 295 -7.69 8.82 15.37
C HIS A 295 -8.50 8.31 14.18
N THR A 296 -7.93 7.42 13.37
CA THR A 296 -8.62 6.89 12.19
C THR A 296 -8.17 5.46 11.93
N MET A 297 -9.12 4.55 11.81
CA MET A 297 -8.87 3.16 11.39
C MET A 297 -9.57 2.86 10.08
N MET A 298 -8.88 2.09 9.25
CA MET A 298 -9.37 1.64 7.95
C MET A 298 -9.58 0.13 7.98
N PHE A 299 -10.76 -0.34 7.54
CA PHE A 299 -11.14 -1.74 7.60
C PHE A 299 -11.53 -2.30 6.24
N GLY A 300 -11.00 -3.46 5.88
CA GLY A 300 -11.47 -4.24 4.75
C GLY A 300 -12.73 -5.02 5.12
N VAL A 301 -13.91 -4.53 4.74
CA VAL A 301 -15.22 -5.15 4.99
C VAL A 301 -15.63 -6.06 3.86
N GLU A 302 -15.53 -5.59 2.64
CA GLU A 302 -15.73 -6.20 1.35
C GLU A 302 -17.21 -6.45 0.98
N ALA A 303 -18.00 -7.21 1.77
CA ALA A 303 -19.38 -7.56 1.43
C ALA A 303 -20.32 -7.55 2.65
N ALA A 304 -21.62 -7.51 2.38
CA ALA A 304 -22.67 -7.63 3.39
C ALA A 304 -23.09 -9.09 3.67
N ASP A 305 -22.81 -9.99 2.74
CA ASP A 305 -23.29 -11.37 2.81
C ASP A 305 -22.25 -12.27 3.48
N ARG A 306 -22.69 -13.04 4.47
CA ARG A 306 -21.88 -14.05 5.15
C ARG A 306 -21.24 -15.04 4.17
N GLU A 307 -22.01 -15.53 3.22
CA GLU A 307 -21.54 -16.50 2.23
C GLU A 307 -20.39 -15.93 1.40
N THR A 308 -20.54 -14.71 0.89
CA THR A 308 -19.48 -14.00 0.16
C THR A 308 -18.23 -13.82 1.00
N LEU A 309 -18.37 -13.41 2.27
CA LEU A 309 -17.22 -13.22 3.17
C LEU A 309 -16.48 -14.54 3.44
N LEU A 310 -17.18 -15.63 3.65
CA LEU A 310 -16.61 -16.97 3.86
C LEU A 310 -15.94 -17.48 2.57
N GLU A 311 -16.64 -17.39 1.45
CA GLU A 311 -16.09 -17.82 0.15
C GLU A 311 -14.77 -17.10 -0.17
N TRP A 312 -14.70 -15.80 0.11
CA TRP A 312 -13.52 -15.01 -0.19
C TRP A 312 -12.49 -14.94 0.94
N GLY A 313 -12.68 -15.75 1.98
CA GLY A 313 -11.68 -15.97 3.04
C GLY A 313 -11.54 -14.82 4.04
N LYS A 314 -12.61 -14.03 4.25
CA LYS A 314 -12.60 -12.98 5.28
C LYS A 314 -12.78 -13.54 6.70
N GLY A 315 -13.57 -14.61 6.87
CA GLY A 315 -13.67 -15.38 8.12
C GLY A 315 -14.41 -14.70 9.27
N PHE A 316 -15.06 -13.55 9.04
CA PHE A 316 -15.91 -12.87 10.02
C PHE A 316 -17.34 -12.67 9.49
N GLU A 317 -18.26 -12.41 10.42
CA GLU A 317 -19.66 -12.16 10.13
C GLU A 317 -19.93 -10.66 9.91
N PRO A 318 -20.97 -10.28 9.11
CA PRO A 318 -21.35 -8.87 8.94
C PRO A 318 -21.66 -8.16 10.27
N ALA A 319 -22.17 -8.87 11.28
CA ALA A 319 -22.42 -8.32 12.60
C ALA A 319 -21.13 -7.81 13.29
N ALA A 320 -19.99 -8.47 13.07
CA ALA A 320 -18.71 -8.02 13.60
C ALA A 320 -18.30 -6.65 13.04
N VAL A 321 -18.65 -6.36 11.78
CA VAL A 321 -18.40 -5.05 11.17
C VAL A 321 -19.16 -3.96 11.93
N THR A 322 -20.47 -4.12 12.13
CA THR A 322 -21.30 -3.14 12.83
C THR A 322 -20.83 -2.95 14.28
N ALA A 323 -20.46 -4.04 14.95
CA ALA A 323 -19.89 -3.99 16.31
C ALA A 323 -18.57 -3.21 16.34
N ALA A 324 -17.64 -3.49 15.45
CA ALA A 324 -16.36 -2.78 15.37
C ALA A 324 -16.54 -1.28 15.11
N MET A 325 -17.45 -0.90 14.19
CA MET A 325 -17.76 0.51 13.93
C MET A 325 -18.36 1.22 15.15
N ALA A 326 -19.22 0.52 15.92
CA ALA A 326 -19.78 1.05 17.15
C ALA A 326 -18.71 1.25 18.24
N LEU A 327 -17.83 0.27 18.43
CA LEU A 327 -16.72 0.34 19.37
C LEU A 327 -15.72 1.45 19.02
N CYS A 328 -15.35 1.60 17.73
CA CYS A 328 -14.51 2.70 17.27
C CYS A 328 -15.15 4.06 17.56
N ARG A 329 -16.44 4.21 17.31
CA ARG A 329 -17.18 5.44 17.62
C ARG A 329 -17.18 5.73 19.12
N GLN A 330 -17.40 4.72 19.97
CA GLN A 330 -17.33 4.85 21.44
C GLN A 330 -15.94 5.30 21.88
N ALA A 331 -14.87 4.76 21.28
CA ALA A 331 -13.49 5.15 21.56
C ALA A 331 -13.10 6.50 20.94
N GLY A 332 -13.96 7.14 20.13
CA GLY A 332 -13.66 8.41 19.46
C GLY A 332 -12.70 8.28 18.27
N ILE A 333 -12.62 7.10 17.65
CA ILE A 333 -11.80 6.79 16.47
C ILE A 333 -12.69 6.80 15.22
N ARG A 334 -12.30 7.58 14.21
CA ARG A 334 -13.00 7.61 12.90
C ARG A 334 -12.74 6.32 12.13
N THR A 335 -13.68 5.93 11.29
CA THR A 335 -13.59 4.70 10.53
C THR A 335 -13.74 4.91 9.03
N LEU A 336 -12.93 4.20 8.24
CA LEU A 336 -13.15 3.99 6.82
C LEU A 336 -13.40 2.51 6.57
N ALA A 337 -14.45 2.17 5.85
CA ALA A 337 -14.75 0.81 5.40
C ALA A 337 -14.52 0.68 3.89
N THR A 338 -13.82 -0.38 3.46
CA THR A 338 -13.70 -0.70 2.04
C THR A 338 -14.66 -1.82 1.67
N PHE A 339 -15.26 -1.71 0.49
CA PHE A 339 -16.21 -2.66 -0.07
C PHE A 339 -15.78 -3.08 -1.46
N LEU A 340 -16.00 -4.36 -1.80
CA LEU A 340 -15.82 -4.93 -3.13
C LEU A 340 -17.18 -5.23 -3.75
N LEU A 341 -17.40 -4.74 -4.96
CA LEU A 341 -18.63 -4.99 -5.72
C LEU A 341 -18.29 -5.76 -6.99
N GLY A 342 -18.98 -6.88 -7.21
CA GLY A 342 -18.78 -7.74 -8.37
C GLY A 342 -17.75 -8.84 -8.15
N LEU A 343 -17.51 -9.29 -6.91
CA LEU A 343 -16.79 -10.54 -6.66
C LEU A 343 -17.50 -11.71 -7.38
N PRO A 344 -16.77 -12.70 -7.91
CA PRO A 344 -17.38 -13.91 -8.46
C PRO A 344 -18.41 -14.50 -7.47
N GLY A 345 -19.55 -14.90 -7.99
CA GLY A 345 -20.71 -15.34 -7.19
C GLY A 345 -21.68 -14.22 -6.79
N GLN A 346 -21.29 -12.95 -6.81
CA GLN A 346 -22.19 -11.84 -6.53
C GLN A 346 -23.07 -11.50 -7.75
N ASP A 347 -24.37 -11.56 -7.55
CA ASP A 347 -25.36 -11.00 -8.45
C ASP A 347 -25.63 -9.51 -8.13
N ARG A 348 -26.52 -8.90 -8.91
CA ARG A 348 -26.95 -7.50 -8.68
C ARG A 348 -27.55 -7.29 -7.29
N ALA A 349 -28.33 -8.25 -6.79
CA ALA A 349 -29.00 -8.14 -5.50
C ALA A 349 -27.97 -8.17 -4.35
N ALA A 350 -26.96 -9.03 -4.41
CA ALA A 350 -25.86 -9.10 -3.43
C ALA A 350 -25.05 -7.79 -3.42
N CYS A 351 -24.77 -7.21 -4.59
CA CYS A 351 -24.10 -5.91 -4.67
C CYS A 351 -24.96 -4.79 -4.05
N LEU A 352 -26.27 -4.78 -4.29
CA LEU A 352 -27.18 -3.78 -3.70
C LEU A 352 -27.25 -3.94 -2.18
N ARG A 353 -27.32 -5.18 -1.63
CA ARG A 353 -27.24 -5.42 -0.18
C ARG A 353 -25.93 -4.86 0.40
N THR A 354 -24.80 -5.03 -0.29
CA THR A 354 -23.52 -4.47 0.15
C THR A 354 -23.53 -2.93 0.15
N ILE A 355 -24.15 -2.31 -0.86
CA ILE A 355 -24.35 -0.86 -0.92
C ILE A 355 -25.21 -0.37 0.27
N ASP A 356 -26.31 -1.03 0.56
CA ASP A 356 -27.18 -0.66 1.69
C ASP A 356 -26.49 -0.88 3.04
N PHE A 357 -25.74 -1.99 3.17
CA PHE A 357 -24.96 -2.27 4.36
C PHE A 357 -23.90 -1.19 4.62
N SER A 358 -23.24 -0.68 3.59
CA SER A 358 -22.27 0.43 3.74
C SER A 358 -22.88 1.66 4.40
N ARG A 359 -24.20 1.90 4.18
CA ARG A 359 -24.93 3.04 4.75
C ARG A 359 -25.36 2.82 6.20
N SER A 360 -25.57 1.56 6.58
CA SER A 360 -26.11 1.16 7.90
C SER A 360 -25.05 0.65 8.87
N CYS A 361 -23.89 0.15 8.42
CA CYS A 361 -22.85 -0.39 9.29
C CYS A 361 -22.20 0.64 10.23
N GLY A 362 -22.39 1.92 9.97
CA GLY A 362 -21.96 2.99 10.88
C GLY A 362 -20.57 3.56 10.64
N CYS A 363 -19.91 3.27 9.51
CA CYS A 363 -18.62 3.85 9.16
C CYS A 363 -18.74 5.34 8.81
N ASP A 364 -17.64 6.10 9.04
CA ASP A 364 -17.55 7.52 8.73
C ASP A 364 -17.25 7.78 7.26
N PHE A 365 -16.46 6.90 6.63
CA PHE A 365 -16.07 6.95 5.23
C PHE A 365 -16.24 5.57 4.60
N ALA A 366 -16.48 5.54 3.30
CA ALA A 366 -16.55 4.30 2.55
C ALA A 366 -15.72 4.39 1.26
N SER A 367 -15.03 3.33 0.91
CA SER A 367 -14.36 3.18 -0.38
C SER A 367 -14.95 2.00 -1.11
N PHE A 368 -15.47 2.22 -2.32
CA PHE A 368 -16.05 1.18 -3.15
C PHE A 368 -15.07 0.81 -4.26
N ASN A 369 -14.70 -0.46 -4.28
CA ASN A 369 -13.75 -1.04 -5.20
C ASN A 369 -14.40 -2.12 -6.03
N VAL A 370 -13.78 -2.48 -7.13
CA VAL A 370 -14.11 -3.65 -7.93
C VAL A 370 -12.99 -4.68 -7.80
N PRO A 371 -13.28 -5.97 -7.95
CA PRO A 371 -12.25 -7.01 -7.89
C PRO A 371 -11.23 -6.83 -9.01
N VAL A 372 -9.95 -6.89 -8.64
CA VAL A 372 -8.84 -6.91 -9.59
C VAL A 372 -8.13 -8.25 -9.49
N PRO A 373 -8.04 -9.02 -10.59
CA PRO A 373 -7.42 -10.35 -10.61
C PRO A 373 -5.90 -10.24 -10.60
N ARG A 374 -5.32 -9.87 -9.45
CA ARG A 374 -3.89 -9.65 -9.24
C ARG A 374 -3.10 -10.94 -9.39
N LEU A 375 -1.83 -10.83 -9.78
CA LEU A 375 -0.87 -11.95 -9.81
C LEU A 375 -0.92 -12.74 -8.50
N THR A 376 -0.62 -14.01 -8.52
CA THR A 376 -0.61 -14.94 -7.39
C THR A 376 -1.96 -15.19 -6.70
N THR A 377 -3.04 -14.47 -7.05
CA THR A 377 -4.33 -14.60 -6.35
C THR A 377 -5.20 -15.71 -6.92
N ARG A 378 -6.04 -16.29 -6.06
CA ARG A 378 -7.05 -17.26 -6.46
C ARG A 378 -8.11 -16.65 -7.37
N LEU A 379 -8.41 -15.37 -7.20
CA LEU A 379 -9.29 -14.62 -8.11
C LEU A 379 -8.76 -14.64 -9.55
N ARG A 380 -7.44 -14.45 -9.76
CA ARG A 380 -6.83 -14.52 -11.09
C ARG A 380 -6.90 -15.91 -11.68
N GLN A 381 -6.59 -16.92 -10.88
CA GLN A 381 -6.70 -18.33 -11.34
C GLN A 381 -8.12 -18.65 -11.79
N GLN A 382 -9.13 -18.22 -11.04
CA GLN A 382 -10.54 -18.40 -11.39
C GLN A 382 -10.91 -17.61 -12.64
N ALA A 383 -10.48 -16.36 -12.78
CA ALA A 383 -10.77 -15.53 -13.94
C ALA A 383 -10.19 -16.10 -15.23
N LEU A 384 -8.96 -16.62 -15.19
CA LEU A 384 -8.32 -17.32 -16.31
C LEU A 384 -9.06 -18.63 -16.64
N GLY A 385 -9.36 -19.46 -15.65
CA GLY A 385 -10.04 -20.73 -15.84
C GLY A 385 -11.47 -20.62 -16.37
N GLN A 386 -12.14 -19.50 -16.09
CA GLN A 386 -13.49 -19.19 -16.57
C GLN A 386 -13.49 -18.36 -17.88
N GLY A 387 -12.32 -18.00 -18.40
CA GLY A 387 -12.21 -17.22 -19.63
C GLY A 387 -12.69 -15.75 -19.48
N TRP A 388 -12.76 -15.22 -18.26
CA TRP A 388 -13.14 -13.81 -18.01
C TRP A 388 -12.01 -12.83 -18.36
N MET A 389 -10.79 -13.34 -18.46
CA MET A 389 -9.59 -12.62 -18.88
C MET A 389 -8.65 -13.55 -19.64
N LYS A 390 -7.72 -13.00 -20.41
CA LYS A 390 -6.67 -13.72 -21.11
C LYS A 390 -5.40 -13.81 -20.26
N ALA A 391 -4.55 -14.79 -20.54
CA ALA A 391 -3.27 -14.96 -19.83
C ALA A 391 -2.34 -13.76 -20.04
N ASP A 392 -2.37 -13.19 -21.25
CA ASP A 392 -1.55 -12.04 -21.65
C ASP A 392 -2.12 -10.68 -21.14
N ASP A 393 -3.32 -10.69 -20.54
CA ASP A 393 -3.83 -9.52 -19.85
C ASP A 393 -2.94 -9.25 -18.63
N VAL A 394 -1.86 -8.49 -18.85
CA VAL A 394 -1.02 -7.96 -17.78
C VAL A 394 -1.80 -6.85 -17.09
N ILE A 395 -1.73 -6.81 -15.83
CA ILE A 395 -2.65 -6.00 -15.07
C ILE A 395 -2.19 -4.55 -14.98
N PHE A 396 -3.02 -3.81 -15.15
CA PHE A 396 -3.72 -2.60 -15.09
C PHE A 396 -3.83 -2.03 -13.67
N ASP A 397 -4.40 -0.84 -13.61
CA ASP A 397 -4.67 -0.11 -12.38
C ASP A 397 -5.33 -1.00 -11.30
N GLN A 398 -4.61 -1.23 -10.21
CA GLN A 398 -5.06 -2.03 -9.09
C GLN A 398 -5.82 -1.22 -8.01
N SER A 399 -6.18 0.02 -8.32
CA SER A 399 -6.98 0.88 -7.42
C SER A 399 -8.38 0.33 -7.13
N GLY A 400 -8.87 -0.61 -7.95
CA GLY A 400 -10.25 -1.05 -7.94
C GLY A 400 -11.23 0.02 -8.44
N MET A 401 -10.74 1.01 -9.17
CA MET A 401 -11.56 2.05 -9.81
C MET A 401 -12.11 1.59 -11.16
N VAL A 402 -11.38 0.71 -11.83
CA VAL A 402 -11.71 0.16 -13.14
C VAL A 402 -11.67 -1.35 -13.05
N THR A 403 -12.60 -2.04 -13.69
CA THR A 403 -12.54 -3.50 -13.83
C THR A 403 -12.25 -3.88 -15.26
N ALA A 404 -11.35 -4.84 -15.42
CA ALA A 404 -11.03 -5.44 -16.71
C ALA A 404 -11.97 -6.59 -17.08
N MET A 405 -12.79 -7.08 -16.15
CA MET A 405 -13.59 -8.30 -16.31
C MET A 405 -15.00 -8.19 -15.72
N GLY A 406 -15.93 -8.99 -16.24
CA GLY A 406 -17.16 -9.36 -15.54
C GLY A 406 -16.86 -10.45 -14.49
N ASN A 407 -17.90 -10.91 -13.80
CA ASN A 407 -17.80 -11.97 -12.78
C ASN A 407 -18.54 -13.26 -13.12
N GLY A 408 -18.92 -13.42 -14.39
CA GLY A 408 -19.71 -14.55 -14.89
C GLY A 408 -21.25 -14.35 -14.75
N ILE A 409 -21.69 -13.43 -13.90
CA ILE A 409 -23.11 -13.08 -13.71
C ILE A 409 -23.37 -11.64 -14.17
N LEU A 410 -22.48 -10.73 -13.83
CA LEU A 410 -22.54 -9.31 -14.20
C LEU A 410 -21.42 -8.98 -15.19
N SER A 411 -21.73 -8.16 -16.16
CA SER A 411 -20.73 -7.57 -17.05
C SER A 411 -19.86 -6.54 -16.34
N ALA A 412 -18.69 -6.24 -16.87
CA ALA A 412 -17.82 -5.17 -16.37
C ALA A 412 -18.55 -3.82 -16.28
N ALA A 413 -19.38 -3.50 -17.27
CA ALA A 413 -20.15 -2.26 -17.31
C ALA A 413 -21.20 -2.17 -16.17
N GLU A 414 -21.88 -3.30 -15.85
CA GLU A 414 -22.84 -3.38 -14.74
C GLU A 414 -22.15 -3.23 -13.39
N ILE A 415 -21.00 -3.89 -13.20
CA ILE A 415 -20.19 -3.75 -11.98
C ILE A 415 -19.77 -2.29 -11.78
N MET A 416 -19.31 -1.63 -12.84
CA MET A 416 -18.94 -0.22 -12.78
C MET A 416 -20.11 0.70 -12.52
N ALA A 417 -21.30 0.39 -13.06
CA ALA A 417 -22.52 1.13 -12.75
C ALA A 417 -22.93 1.00 -11.27
N LEU A 418 -22.84 -0.22 -10.72
CA LEU A 418 -23.09 -0.47 -9.30
C LEU A 418 -22.10 0.26 -8.40
N ARG A 419 -20.82 0.29 -8.78
CA ARG A 419 -19.81 1.07 -8.05
C ARG A 419 -20.13 2.56 -8.02
N ARG A 420 -20.47 3.14 -9.17
CA ARG A 420 -20.90 4.57 -9.23
C ARG A 420 -22.15 4.81 -8.36
N LEU A 421 -23.12 3.91 -8.42
CA LEU A 421 -24.32 3.97 -7.57
C LEU A 421 -23.96 3.94 -6.08
N ALA A 422 -23.04 3.07 -5.68
CA ALA A 422 -22.58 2.95 -4.28
C ALA A 422 -21.98 4.25 -3.77
N VAL A 423 -21.06 4.84 -4.55
CA VAL A 423 -20.44 6.14 -4.21
C VAL A 423 -21.48 7.23 -4.04
N ARG A 424 -22.40 7.37 -5.00
CA ARG A 424 -23.46 8.37 -4.94
C ARG A 424 -24.40 8.15 -3.75
N ASN A 425 -24.83 6.90 -3.53
CA ASN A 425 -25.73 6.55 -2.43
C ASN A 425 -25.08 6.76 -1.06
N PHE A 426 -23.79 6.61 -0.93
CA PHE A 426 -23.08 6.83 0.34
C PHE A 426 -22.86 8.33 0.58
N TYR A 427 -22.25 9.03 -0.36
CA TYR A 427 -21.73 10.38 -0.15
C TYR A 427 -22.77 11.50 -0.38
N LEU A 428 -23.80 11.29 -1.22
CA LEU A 428 -24.81 12.31 -1.50
C LEU A 428 -26.02 12.26 -0.54
N ARG A 429 -25.94 11.50 0.56
CA ARG A 429 -27.00 11.49 1.59
C ARG A 429 -27.07 12.85 2.31
N PRO A 430 -28.26 13.47 2.44
CA PRO A 430 -28.39 14.76 3.11
C PRO A 430 -27.80 14.77 4.51
N GLY A 431 -28.09 13.76 5.33
CA GLY A 431 -27.53 13.65 6.69
C GLY A 431 -26.01 13.43 6.73
N TYR A 432 -25.40 12.86 5.69
CA TYR A 432 -23.95 12.76 5.58
C TYR A 432 -23.36 14.13 5.24
N LEU A 433 -23.88 14.81 4.26
CA LEU A 433 -23.44 16.14 3.84
C LEU A 433 -23.53 17.16 4.98
N LEU A 434 -24.65 17.18 5.69
CA LEU A 434 -24.83 18.05 6.86
C LEU A 434 -23.77 17.76 7.94
N ARG A 435 -23.61 16.50 8.33
CA ARG A 435 -22.59 16.14 9.33
C ARG A 435 -21.18 16.54 8.91
N ARG A 436 -20.85 16.39 7.61
CA ARG A 436 -19.54 16.78 7.09
C ARG A 436 -19.36 18.30 7.08
N LEU A 437 -20.38 19.04 6.70
CA LEU A 437 -20.34 20.51 6.72
C LEU A 437 -20.10 21.05 8.14
N PHE A 438 -20.79 20.49 9.14
CA PHE A 438 -20.59 20.86 10.56
C PHE A 438 -19.26 20.36 11.15
N ALA A 439 -18.61 19.37 10.55
CA ALA A 439 -17.32 18.86 11.01
C ALA A 439 -16.12 19.63 10.47
N VAL A 440 -16.30 20.45 9.45
CA VAL A 440 -15.25 21.29 8.85
C VAL A 440 -14.84 22.40 9.83
N ARG A 441 -13.53 22.45 10.15
CA ARG A 441 -12.98 23.41 11.10
C ARG A 441 -12.11 24.51 10.46
N SER A 442 -11.78 24.36 9.17
CA SER A 442 -10.95 25.31 8.43
C SER A 442 -11.33 25.40 6.96
N LEU A 443 -11.01 26.53 6.31
CA LEU A 443 -11.22 26.73 4.89
C LEU A 443 -10.43 25.70 4.05
N SER A 444 -9.22 25.34 4.46
CA SER A 444 -8.43 24.33 3.79
C SER A 444 -9.09 22.94 3.85
N GLU A 445 -9.66 22.57 4.99
CA GLU A 445 -10.40 21.32 5.15
C GLU A 445 -11.66 21.29 4.28
N PHE A 446 -12.33 22.43 4.13
CA PHE A 446 -13.48 22.57 3.22
C PHE A 446 -13.06 22.37 1.76
N VAL A 447 -11.98 23.02 1.32
CA VAL A 447 -11.44 22.86 -0.05
C VAL A 447 -11.04 21.43 -0.31
N ASP A 448 -10.39 20.78 0.66
CA ASP A 448 -10.00 19.38 0.56
C ASP A 448 -11.21 18.43 0.47
N LEU A 449 -12.26 18.71 1.24
CA LEU A 449 -13.52 17.97 1.19
C LEU A 449 -14.19 18.10 -0.19
N MET A 450 -14.19 19.32 -0.77
CA MET A 450 -14.76 19.57 -2.08
C MET A 450 -13.92 18.90 -3.20
N ALA A 451 -12.60 18.94 -3.13
CA ALA A 451 -11.71 18.26 -4.06
C ALA A 451 -11.89 16.74 -4.00
N PHE A 452 -11.94 16.16 -2.79
CA PHE A 452 -12.21 14.74 -2.58
C PHE A 452 -13.60 14.34 -3.09
N GLY A 453 -14.62 15.18 -2.85
CA GLY A 453 -15.97 14.96 -3.36
C GLY A 453 -16.02 14.91 -4.89
N ARG A 454 -15.36 15.84 -5.58
CA ARG A 454 -15.25 15.84 -7.06
C ARG A 454 -14.54 14.59 -7.57
N ALA A 455 -13.42 14.25 -7.01
CA ALA A 455 -12.64 13.07 -7.42
C ALA A 455 -13.35 11.73 -7.13
N THR A 456 -14.32 11.72 -6.21
CA THR A 456 -15.01 10.49 -5.77
C THR A 456 -16.35 10.30 -6.47
N VAL A 457 -17.06 11.38 -6.79
CA VAL A 457 -18.42 11.36 -7.36
C VAL A 457 -18.42 11.56 -8.89
N GLY A 458 -17.40 12.20 -9.45
CA GLY A 458 -17.17 12.35 -10.90
C GLY A 458 -16.54 11.10 -11.46
#